data_472d42286bc69ecb0ab568eb88318e54
#
_entry.id   472d42286bc69ecb0ab568eb88318e54
#
_cell.length_a   1.000
_cell.length_b   1.000
_cell.length_c   1.000
_cell.angle_alpha   90.00
_cell.angle_beta   90.00
_cell.angle_gamma   90.00
#
_symmetry.space_group_name_H-M   'P 1'
#
loop_
_entity.id
_entity.type
_entity.pdbx_description
1 polymer ?
#
loop_
_entity_poly.entity_id
_entity_poly.type
_entity_poly.pdbx_seq_one_letter_code
_entity_poly.pdbx_strand_id
1 'polypeptide(L)'
;MDNTKFSLLSFTGKMKVLHLSWMAFFITFVVWFNFAPLLQMVKTTLGLSTEEIKTLLILNVALTIPARVAIGMLTDRYGPRLVYSSLLAVCSIPCFMFALADSFIQAAIARFLLGFIGAGFVVGIRLVSEWFPHNELGTAEGIYGGWGNFGSAAAAFTLPTLALAFGGEDGWRYAVGITGVMSLAFSFIFYKNVSDTPKGSTYFKPAQVTAMEVTSKGDFFFLLIMKIPMYAALALLTWKLSPSNINMLSDMAVYSVYAGLAALYVYEVSQVWKVNKNVFKEEVPEIHQYKFKQVAVLNVLYFATFGSELAVVSMLPLFFSETFELTPVLAGMVASAYAFMNLMSRPGGGWIPCIAQRLLSIH
;
A
#
# COMPACT_ATOMS: atom_id res chain seq x y z
N MET A 1 20.04 22.46 2.79
CA MET A 1 19.56 21.54 1.74
C MET A 1 20.75 20.79 1.18
N ASP A 2 20.64 19.48 1.02
CA ASP A 2 21.72 18.67 0.43
C ASP A 2 21.85 19.04 -1.05
N ASN A 3 22.96 19.70 -1.43
CA ASN A 3 23.22 20.19 -2.79
C ASN A 3 23.65 19.08 -3.78
N THR A 4 23.44 17.81 -3.43
CA THR A 4 23.76 16.72 -4.36
C THR A 4 22.87 16.83 -5.60
N LYS A 5 23.48 16.82 -6.79
CA LYS A 5 22.74 16.80 -8.06
C LYS A 5 21.89 15.52 -8.13
N PHE A 6 20.69 15.63 -8.70
CA PHE A 6 19.85 14.48 -8.97
C PHE A 6 20.57 13.55 -9.99
N SER A 7 21.01 12.40 -9.54
CA SER A 7 21.69 11.40 -10.37
C SER A 7 21.35 10.00 -9.89
N LEU A 8 20.71 9.22 -10.73
CA LEU A 8 20.28 7.84 -10.43
C LEU A 8 21.46 6.89 -10.11
N LEU A 9 22.65 7.21 -10.55
CA LEU A 9 23.84 6.41 -10.27
C LEU A 9 24.52 6.78 -8.94
N SER A 10 24.10 7.88 -8.31
CA SER A 10 24.65 8.31 -7.02
C SER A 10 24.02 7.52 -5.87
N PHE A 11 24.83 7.04 -4.94
CA PHE A 11 24.37 6.38 -3.70
C PHE A 11 24.78 7.18 -2.45
N THR A 12 24.65 8.51 -2.52
CA THR A 12 25.00 9.45 -1.44
C THR A 12 23.87 10.45 -1.19
N GLY A 13 23.83 11.07 0.00
CA GLY A 13 22.85 12.11 0.36
C GLY A 13 21.40 11.69 0.11
N LYS A 14 20.62 12.60 -0.51
CA LYS A 14 19.20 12.35 -0.83
C LYS A 14 18.99 11.15 -1.76
N MET A 15 19.93 10.87 -2.68
CA MET A 15 19.81 9.73 -3.60
C MET A 15 19.93 8.39 -2.87
N LYS A 16 20.80 8.28 -1.86
CA LYS A 16 20.88 7.08 -1.01
C LYS A 16 19.53 6.81 -0.32
N VAL A 17 18.90 7.86 0.21
CA VAL A 17 17.59 7.71 0.86
C VAL A 17 16.53 7.29 -0.14
N LEU A 18 16.50 7.87 -1.35
CA LEU A 18 15.58 7.46 -2.40
C LEU A 18 15.77 5.98 -2.76
N HIS A 19 17.03 5.53 -2.96
CA HIS A 19 17.30 4.14 -3.30
C HIS A 19 16.88 3.17 -2.20
N LEU A 20 17.16 3.48 -0.95
CA LEU A 20 16.70 2.64 0.16
C LEU A 20 15.18 2.68 0.32
N SER A 21 14.53 3.81 0.03
CA SER A 21 13.09 3.95 0.12
C SER A 21 12.36 3.14 -0.94
N TRP A 22 12.75 3.25 -2.24
CA TRP A 22 12.10 2.44 -3.26
C TRP A 22 12.40 0.94 -3.09
N MET A 23 13.58 0.57 -2.58
CA MET A 23 13.90 -0.81 -2.27
C MET A 23 13.06 -1.35 -1.10
N ALA A 24 12.82 -0.55 -0.06
CA ALA A 24 11.87 -0.88 1.00
C ALA A 24 10.47 -1.12 0.43
N PHE A 25 10.02 -0.23 -0.47
CA PHE A 25 8.72 -0.35 -1.11
C PHE A 25 8.64 -1.56 -2.06
N PHE A 26 9.71 -1.84 -2.79
CA PHE A 26 9.86 -3.06 -3.59
C PHE A 26 9.66 -4.33 -2.73
N ILE A 27 10.32 -4.39 -1.58
CA ILE A 27 10.20 -5.52 -0.67
C ILE A 27 8.77 -5.61 -0.09
N THR A 28 8.15 -4.48 0.25
CA THR A 28 6.74 -4.50 0.69
C THR A 28 5.83 -5.09 -0.39
N PHE A 29 6.06 -4.79 -1.65
CA PHE A 29 5.28 -5.34 -2.76
C PHE A 29 5.58 -6.81 -3.04
N VAL A 30 6.83 -7.23 -2.93
CA VAL A 30 7.18 -8.66 -3.01
C VAL A 30 6.43 -9.45 -1.93
N VAL A 31 6.47 -8.98 -0.68
CA VAL A 31 5.79 -9.64 0.45
C VAL A 31 4.27 -9.58 0.33
N TRP A 32 3.73 -8.45 -0.11
CA TRP A 32 2.29 -8.26 -0.25
C TRP A 32 1.68 -9.16 -1.32
N PHE A 33 2.38 -9.30 -2.45
CA PHE A 33 1.93 -10.06 -3.61
C PHE A 33 2.56 -11.45 -3.75
N ASN A 34 3.27 -11.96 -2.72
CA ASN A 34 3.91 -13.27 -2.75
C ASN A 34 2.93 -14.45 -2.91
N PHE A 35 1.65 -14.25 -2.62
CA PHE A 35 0.62 -15.27 -2.73
C PHE A 35 0.09 -15.42 -4.16
N ALA A 36 -0.15 -14.31 -4.87
CA ALA A 36 -0.81 -14.31 -6.18
C ALA A 36 -0.20 -15.31 -7.19
N PRO A 37 1.12 -15.37 -7.38
CA PRO A 37 1.73 -16.32 -8.32
C PRO A 37 1.80 -17.77 -7.79
N LEU A 38 1.58 -17.99 -6.50
CA LEU A 38 1.63 -19.30 -5.84
C LEU A 38 0.24 -19.89 -5.56
N LEU A 39 -0.82 -19.19 -5.97
CA LEU A 39 -2.21 -19.53 -5.69
C LEU A 39 -2.56 -20.98 -5.95
N GLN A 40 -2.18 -21.51 -7.12
CA GLN A 40 -2.51 -22.87 -7.50
C GLN A 40 -1.80 -23.91 -6.61
N MET A 41 -0.54 -23.64 -6.24
CA MET A 41 0.20 -24.53 -5.33
C MET A 41 -0.46 -24.54 -3.95
N VAL A 42 -0.76 -23.35 -3.39
CA VAL A 42 -1.45 -23.22 -2.09
C VAL A 42 -2.81 -23.88 -2.11
N LYS A 43 -3.59 -23.70 -3.20
CA LYS A 43 -4.90 -24.32 -3.40
C LYS A 43 -4.82 -25.85 -3.30
N THR A 44 -3.86 -26.43 -3.99
CA THR A 44 -3.67 -27.89 -4.02
C THR A 44 -3.19 -28.41 -2.67
N THR A 45 -2.16 -27.78 -2.08
CA THR A 45 -1.56 -28.24 -0.82
C THR A 45 -2.53 -28.16 0.36
N LEU A 46 -3.31 -27.08 0.46
CA LEU A 46 -4.27 -26.88 1.56
C LEU A 46 -5.68 -27.40 1.25
N GLY A 47 -5.91 -27.96 0.05
CA GLY A 47 -7.22 -28.48 -0.37
C GLY A 47 -8.31 -27.40 -0.43
N LEU A 48 -7.96 -26.15 -0.81
CA LEU A 48 -8.87 -25.03 -0.77
C LEU A 48 -9.81 -24.97 -1.98
N SER A 49 -11.03 -24.54 -1.74
CA SER A 49 -11.99 -24.21 -2.79
C SER A 49 -11.61 -22.90 -3.51
N THR A 50 -12.15 -22.71 -4.70
CA THR A 50 -11.93 -21.46 -5.47
C THR A 50 -12.45 -20.23 -4.72
N GLU A 51 -13.55 -20.36 -3.96
CA GLU A 51 -14.10 -19.24 -3.16
C GLU A 51 -13.20 -18.88 -1.97
N GLU A 52 -12.59 -19.88 -1.30
CA GLU A 52 -11.63 -19.63 -0.23
C GLU A 52 -10.38 -18.91 -0.77
N ILE A 53 -9.87 -19.32 -1.92
CA ILE A 53 -8.74 -18.65 -2.58
C ILE A 53 -9.07 -17.18 -2.91
N LYS A 54 -10.23 -16.91 -3.51
CA LYS A 54 -10.67 -15.53 -3.78
C LYS A 54 -10.79 -14.71 -2.50
N THR A 55 -11.23 -15.35 -1.42
CA THR A 55 -11.32 -14.70 -0.11
C THR A 55 -9.95 -14.33 0.43
N LEU A 56 -8.93 -15.21 0.33
CA LEU A 56 -7.56 -14.90 0.74
C LEU A 56 -7.00 -13.69 -0.03
N LEU A 57 -7.31 -13.55 -1.32
CA LEU A 57 -6.91 -12.38 -2.11
C LEU A 57 -7.55 -11.09 -1.61
N ILE A 58 -8.85 -11.12 -1.29
CA ILE A 58 -9.58 -9.96 -0.76
C ILE A 58 -9.06 -9.57 0.63
N LEU A 59 -8.86 -10.55 1.52
CA LEU A 59 -8.33 -10.33 2.86
C LEU A 59 -6.97 -9.64 2.85
N ASN A 60 -6.11 -10.02 1.92
CA ASN A 60 -4.78 -9.42 1.75
C ASN A 60 -4.80 -7.91 1.46
N VAL A 61 -5.87 -7.41 0.86
CA VAL A 61 -6.00 -5.99 0.49
C VAL A 61 -6.87 -5.23 1.50
N ALA A 62 -7.82 -5.89 2.13
CA ALA A 62 -8.84 -5.26 2.96
C ALA A 62 -8.26 -4.43 4.12
N LEU A 63 -7.29 -4.98 4.85
CA LEU A 63 -6.68 -4.29 5.98
C LEU A 63 -5.78 -3.13 5.56
N THR A 64 -5.31 -3.10 4.32
CA THR A 64 -4.43 -2.03 3.82
C THR A 64 -5.09 -0.66 3.88
N ILE A 65 -6.41 -0.58 3.67
CA ILE A 65 -7.14 0.69 3.67
C ILE A 65 -7.04 1.37 5.05
N PRO A 66 -7.52 0.77 6.16
CA PRO A 66 -7.38 1.38 7.49
C PRO A 66 -5.92 1.43 7.97
N ALA A 67 -5.09 0.48 7.55
CA ALA A 67 -3.68 0.47 7.89
C ALA A 67 -2.94 1.71 7.38
N ARG A 68 -3.24 2.19 6.17
CA ARG A 68 -2.62 3.42 5.63
C ARG A 68 -2.89 4.63 6.50
N VAL A 69 -4.09 4.76 7.04
CA VAL A 69 -4.44 5.85 7.96
C VAL A 69 -3.64 5.72 9.25
N ALA A 70 -3.68 4.56 9.90
CA ALA A 70 -2.98 4.31 11.16
C ALA A 70 -1.45 4.48 11.02
N ILE A 71 -0.85 3.89 10.00
CA ILE A 71 0.59 3.98 9.73
C ILE A 71 0.99 5.41 9.32
N GLY A 72 0.15 6.13 8.58
CA GLY A 72 0.36 7.55 8.28
C GLY A 72 0.46 8.38 9.57
N MET A 73 -0.48 8.21 10.50
CA MET A 73 -0.47 8.87 11.81
C MET A 73 0.78 8.52 12.63
N LEU A 74 1.19 7.25 12.62
CA LEU A 74 2.42 6.82 13.29
C LEU A 74 3.66 7.43 12.64
N THR A 75 3.67 7.55 11.29
CA THR A 75 4.75 8.19 10.55
C THR A 75 4.91 9.65 10.93
N ASP A 76 3.80 10.41 11.01
CA ASP A 76 3.83 11.80 11.43
C ASP A 76 4.34 11.96 12.86
N ARG A 77 4.01 11.02 13.74
CA ARG A 77 4.40 11.09 15.15
C ARG A 77 5.84 10.64 15.42
N TYR A 78 6.26 9.53 14.82
CA TYR A 78 7.52 8.84 15.15
C TYR A 78 8.61 8.97 14.09
N GLY A 79 8.27 9.48 12.91
CA GLY A 79 9.15 9.59 11.76
C GLY A 79 9.16 8.35 10.86
N PRO A 80 9.42 8.54 9.56
CA PRO A 80 9.37 7.48 8.56
C PRO A 80 10.43 6.40 8.73
N ARG A 81 11.62 6.73 9.23
CA ARG A 81 12.71 5.78 9.50
C ARG A 81 12.26 4.65 10.42
N LEU A 82 11.75 5.02 11.60
CA LEU A 82 11.32 4.05 12.60
C LEU A 82 10.10 3.28 12.13
N VAL A 83 9.10 3.98 11.59
CA VAL A 83 7.82 3.38 11.21
C VAL A 83 8.01 2.39 10.05
N TYR A 84 8.81 2.74 9.03
CA TYR A 84 9.03 1.82 7.90
C TYR A 84 9.81 0.57 8.33
N SER A 85 10.87 0.77 9.11
CA SER A 85 11.64 -0.37 9.65
C SER A 85 10.76 -1.30 10.49
N SER A 86 9.96 -0.72 11.40
CA SER A 86 9.02 -1.49 12.22
C SER A 86 7.96 -2.20 11.39
N LEU A 87 7.43 -1.56 10.35
CA LEU A 87 6.45 -2.15 9.44
C LEU A 87 7.02 -3.39 8.75
N LEU A 88 8.22 -3.28 8.17
CA LEU A 88 8.92 -4.40 7.52
C LEU A 88 9.19 -5.55 8.49
N ALA A 89 9.67 -5.23 9.71
CA ALA A 89 9.97 -6.24 10.73
C ALA A 89 8.69 -6.93 11.24
N VAL A 90 7.65 -6.16 11.58
CA VAL A 90 6.40 -6.70 12.12
C VAL A 90 5.66 -7.53 11.07
N CYS A 91 5.62 -7.07 9.82
CA CYS A 91 4.95 -7.80 8.74
C CYS A 91 5.69 -9.07 8.28
N SER A 92 6.96 -9.28 8.69
CA SER A 92 7.61 -10.57 8.49
C SER A 92 6.95 -11.69 9.31
N ILE A 93 6.35 -11.37 10.46
CA ILE A 93 5.66 -12.36 11.33
C ILE A 93 4.47 -12.99 10.60
N PRO A 94 3.45 -12.24 10.12
CA PRO A 94 2.36 -12.84 9.38
C PRO A 94 2.80 -13.50 8.06
N CYS A 95 3.94 -13.09 7.49
CA CYS A 95 4.53 -13.79 6.34
C CYS A 95 4.96 -15.21 6.72
N PHE A 96 5.66 -15.38 7.85
CA PHE A 96 6.01 -16.70 8.37
C PHE A 96 4.79 -17.49 8.82
N MET A 97 3.79 -16.83 9.45
CA MET A 97 2.52 -17.49 9.79
C MET A 97 1.83 -18.06 8.55
N PHE A 98 1.85 -17.32 7.43
CA PHE A 98 1.28 -17.81 6.17
C PHE A 98 2.09 -18.99 5.60
N ALA A 99 3.42 -18.92 5.64
CA ALA A 99 4.29 -20.02 5.20
C ALA A 99 4.08 -21.31 6.01
N LEU A 100 3.67 -21.20 7.27
CA LEU A 100 3.41 -22.33 8.18
C LEU A 100 1.92 -22.71 8.28
N ALA A 101 1.05 -22.10 7.50
CA ALA A 101 -0.39 -22.36 7.59
C ALA A 101 -0.74 -23.75 7.03
N ASP A 102 -1.56 -24.50 7.80
CA ASP A 102 -2.06 -25.83 7.43
C ASP A 102 -3.58 -25.85 7.25
N SER A 103 -4.24 -24.71 7.38
CA SER A 103 -5.69 -24.56 7.20
C SER A 103 -6.05 -23.23 6.58
N PHE A 104 -7.27 -23.18 5.99
CA PHE A 104 -7.84 -21.92 5.47
C PHE A 104 -7.84 -20.80 6.50
N ILE A 105 -8.26 -21.08 7.74
CA ILE A 105 -8.38 -20.05 8.78
C ILE A 105 -7.01 -19.46 9.15
N GLN A 106 -5.98 -20.31 9.28
CA GLN A 106 -4.61 -19.84 9.57
C GLN A 106 -4.09 -18.99 8.40
N ALA A 107 -4.28 -19.46 7.17
CA ALA A 107 -3.91 -18.71 5.98
C ALA A 107 -4.67 -17.36 5.90
N ALA A 108 -5.97 -17.37 6.19
CA ALA A 108 -6.82 -16.17 6.17
C ALA A 108 -6.38 -15.11 7.20
N ILE A 109 -6.10 -15.51 8.44
CA ILE A 109 -5.61 -14.62 9.49
C ILE A 109 -4.24 -14.04 9.08
N ALA A 110 -3.33 -14.88 8.61
CA ALA A 110 -2.00 -14.44 8.19
C ALA A 110 -2.10 -13.45 7.01
N ARG A 111 -2.91 -13.73 5.99
CA ARG A 111 -3.11 -12.84 4.82
C ARG A 111 -3.78 -11.54 5.20
N PHE A 112 -4.76 -11.57 6.10
CA PHE A 112 -5.39 -10.36 6.63
C PHE A 112 -4.37 -9.46 7.33
N LEU A 113 -3.60 -10.00 8.28
CA LEU A 113 -2.57 -9.25 9.00
C LEU A 113 -1.48 -8.73 8.07
N LEU A 114 -1.11 -9.51 7.05
CA LEU A 114 -0.12 -9.09 6.04
C LEU A 114 -0.56 -7.85 5.26
N GLY A 115 -1.86 -7.58 5.18
CA GLY A 115 -2.41 -6.35 4.59
C GLY A 115 -1.83 -5.05 5.16
N PHE A 116 -1.31 -5.06 6.38
CA PHE A 116 -0.61 -3.90 6.97
C PHE A 116 0.60 -3.45 6.12
N ILE A 117 1.30 -4.37 5.45
CA ILE A 117 2.52 -4.04 4.69
C ILE A 117 2.23 -3.10 3.52
N GLY A 118 1.01 -3.13 2.96
CA GLY A 118 0.58 -2.22 1.91
C GLY A 118 0.53 -0.73 2.33
N ALA A 119 0.64 -0.46 3.64
CA ALA A 119 0.79 0.91 4.15
C ALA A 119 2.22 1.47 3.99
N GLY A 120 3.20 0.67 3.59
CA GLY A 120 4.57 1.16 3.31
C GLY A 120 4.63 2.31 2.31
N PHE A 121 3.66 2.36 1.37
CA PHE A 121 3.56 3.44 0.40
C PHE A 121 3.53 4.83 1.04
N VAL A 122 2.66 5.05 2.03
CA VAL A 122 2.49 6.37 2.65
C VAL A 122 3.71 6.79 3.46
N VAL A 123 4.43 5.81 4.05
CA VAL A 123 5.65 6.08 4.82
C VAL A 123 6.76 6.60 3.92
N GLY A 124 6.97 5.95 2.77
CA GLY A 124 8.04 6.35 1.86
C GLY A 124 7.73 7.62 1.07
N ILE A 125 6.47 7.88 0.70
CA ILE A 125 6.08 9.18 0.13
C ILE A 125 6.43 10.31 1.12
N ARG A 126 6.08 10.15 2.40
CA ARG A 126 6.43 11.11 3.43
C ARG A 126 7.95 11.29 3.56
N LEU A 127 8.71 10.21 3.54
CA LEU A 127 10.18 10.28 3.61
C LEU A 127 10.78 10.99 2.40
N VAL A 128 10.34 10.65 1.19
CA VAL A 128 10.84 11.29 -0.04
C VAL A 128 10.54 12.78 -0.05
N SER A 129 9.35 13.19 0.41
CA SER A 129 8.97 14.61 0.49
C SER A 129 9.81 15.43 1.46
N GLU A 130 10.39 14.82 2.50
CA GLU A 130 11.32 15.49 3.43
C GLU A 130 12.73 15.72 2.84
N TRP A 131 13.11 14.89 1.85
CA TRP A 131 14.46 14.90 1.30
C TRP A 131 14.60 15.63 -0.04
N PHE A 132 13.50 15.76 -0.80
CA PHE A 132 13.54 16.33 -2.15
C PHE A 132 12.83 17.68 -2.22
N PRO A 133 13.43 18.67 -2.92
CA PRO A 133 12.77 19.95 -3.19
C PRO A 133 11.62 19.77 -4.19
N HIS A 134 10.68 20.70 -4.21
CA HIS A 134 9.47 20.64 -5.03
C HIS A 134 9.72 20.41 -6.52
N ASN A 135 10.79 20.98 -7.07
CA ASN A 135 11.15 20.83 -8.49
C ASN A 135 11.69 19.45 -8.88
N GLU A 136 12.07 18.62 -7.91
CA GLU A 136 12.55 17.23 -8.11
C GLU A 136 11.57 16.21 -7.54
N LEU A 137 10.63 16.64 -6.70
CA LEU A 137 9.77 15.77 -5.90
C LEU A 137 8.95 14.82 -6.77
N GLY A 138 8.31 15.30 -7.83
CA GLY A 138 7.49 14.47 -8.72
C GLY A 138 8.29 13.33 -9.36
N THR A 139 9.53 13.60 -9.78
CA THR A 139 10.41 12.57 -10.33
C THR A 139 10.86 11.57 -9.25
N ALA A 140 11.20 12.06 -8.06
CA ALA A 140 11.64 11.20 -6.95
C ALA A 140 10.49 10.29 -6.47
N GLU A 141 9.28 10.82 -6.32
CA GLU A 141 8.08 10.04 -5.97
C GLU A 141 7.69 9.06 -7.08
N GLY A 142 7.84 9.45 -8.35
CA GLY A 142 7.63 8.57 -9.49
C GLY A 142 8.58 7.37 -9.49
N ILE A 143 9.86 7.59 -9.16
CA ILE A 143 10.85 6.52 -9.01
C ILE A 143 10.51 5.66 -7.79
N TYR A 144 10.23 6.27 -6.65
CA TYR A 144 9.83 5.55 -5.45
C TYR A 144 8.64 4.63 -5.71
N GLY A 145 7.57 5.18 -6.27
CA GLY A 145 6.34 4.44 -6.55
C GLY A 145 6.51 3.41 -7.67
N GLY A 146 7.19 3.77 -8.76
CA GLY A 146 7.34 2.89 -9.92
C GLY A 146 8.25 1.71 -9.66
N TRP A 147 9.45 1.98 -9.13
CA TRP A 147 10.43 0.95 -8.83
C TRP A 147 10.02 0.09 -7.62
N GLY A 148 9.30 0.69 -6.66
CA GLY A 148 8.71 -0.08 -5.58
C GLY A 148 7.61 -1.04 -6.06
N ASN A 149 6.65 -0.57 -6.85
CA ASN A 149 5.58 -1.42 -7.39
C ASN A 149 6.11 -2.57 -8.26
N PHE A 150 7.28 -2.42 -8.87
CA PHE A 150 7.94 -3.51 -9.60
C PHE A 150 8.17 -4.75 -8.72
N GLY A 151 8.13 -4.63 -7.39
CA GLY A 151 8.20 -5.77 -6.48
C GLY A 151 7.13 -6.82 -6.74
N SER A 152 5.92 -6.44 -7.16
CA SER A 152 4.87 -7.39 -7.53
C SER A 152 5.20 -8.16 -8.81
N ALA A 153 5.80 -7.51 -9.81
CA ALA A 153 6.30 -8.18 -11.01
C ALA A 153 7.44 -9.16 -10.67
N ALA A 154 8.37 -8.73 -9.83
CA ALA A 154 9.47 -9.58 -9.38
C ALA A 154 8.95 -10.83 -8.64
N ALA A 155 7.95 -10.66 -7.76
CA ALA A 155 7.29 -11.77 -7.08
C ALA A 155 6.62 -12.74 -8.08
N ALA A 156 5.85 -12.19 -9.03
CA ALA A 156 5.14 -13.01 -10.02
C ALA A 156 6.11 -13.77 -10.94
N PHE A 157 7.24 -13.15 -11.30
CA PHE A 157 8.25 -13.76 -12.16
C PHE A 157 9.09 -14.82 -11.43
N THR A 158 9.46 -14.58 -10.16
CA THR A 158 10.50 -15.39 -9.49
C THR A 158 9.93 -16.46 -8.56
N LEU A 159 8.84 -16.17 -7.82
CA LEU A 159 8.38 -17.05 -6.75
C LEU A 159 7.89 -18.43 -7.22
N PRO A 160 7.19 -18.59 -8.37
CA PRO A 160 6.82 -19.91 -8.83
C PRO A 160 8.03 -20.79 -9.17
N THR A 161 9.03 -20.20 -9.83
CA THR A 161 10.30 -20.90 -10.14
C THR A 161 11.03 -21.28 -8.85
N LEU A 162 11.08 -20.40 -7.88
CA LEU A 162 11.70 -20.64 -6.58
C LEU A 162 10.98 -21.77 -5.82
N ALA A 163 9.65 -21.75 -5.81
CA ALA A 163 8.84 -22.78 -5.18
C ALA A 163 9.10 -24.16 -5.82
N LEU A 164 9.16 -24.25 -7.15
CA LEU A 164 9.50 -25.50 -7.85
C LEU A 164 10.94 -25.95 -7.57
N ALA A 165 11.88 -25.03 -7.42
CA ALA A 165 13.28 -25.34 -7.11
C ALA A 165 13.45 -25.97 -5.73
N PHE A 166 12.64 -25.60 -4.74
CA PHE A 166 12.59 -26.26 -3.43
C PHE A 166 11.91 -27.64 -3.49
N GLY A 167 11.12 -27.88 -4.53
CA GLY A 167 10.48 -29.16 -4.80
C GLY A 167 9.30 -29.49 -3.90
N GLY A 168 8.55 -30.51 -4.31
CA GLY A 168 7.41 -31.04 -3.57
C GLY A 168 6.21 -30.08 -3.53
N GLU A 169 5.19 -30.52 -2.77
CA GLU A 169 3.94 -29.76 -2.60
C GLU A 169 4.12 -28.53 -1.70
N ASP A 170 5.14 -28.51 -0.84
CA ASP A 170 5.43 -27.48 0.15
C ASP A 170 6.45 -26.42 -0.33
N GLY A 171 6.93 -26.49 -1.55
CA GLY A 171 7.93 -25.54 -2.08
C GLY A 171 7.49 -24.09 -2.00
N TRP A 172 6.19 -23.80 -2.09
CA TRP A 172 5.62 -22.47 -1.93
C TRP A 172 5.86 -21.88 -0.52
N ARG A 173 5.90 -22.72 0.53
CA ARG A 173 6.14 -22.31 1.91
C ARG A 173 7.54 -21.71 2.06
N TYR A 174 8.54 -22.33 1.46
CA TYR A 174 9.91 -21.81 1.45
C TYR A 174 10.02 -20.52 0.64
N ALA A 175 9.35 -20.45 -0.52
CA ALA A 175 9.33 -19.24 -1.34
C ALA A 175 8.73 -18.05 -0.58
N VAL A 176 7.60 -18.27 0.11
CA VAL A 176 6.98 -17.26 0.99
C VAL A 176 7.89 -16.91 2.17
N GLY A 177 8.45 -17.92 2.85
CA GLY A 177 9.35 -17.73 3.98
C GLY A 177 10.56 -16.86 3.65
N ILE A 178 11.17 -17.06 2.47
CA ILE A 178 12.28 -16.22 1.99
C ILE A 178 11.86 -14.75 1.87
N THR A 179 10.66 -14.45 1.40
CA THR A 179 10.19 -13.05 1.34
C THR A 179 10.05 -12.43 2.73
N GLY A 180 9.65 -13.23 3.73
CA GLY A 180 9.62 -12.82 5.14
C GLY A 180 11.02 -12.51 5.70
N VAL A 181 12.00 -13.39 5.42
CA VAL A 181 13.42 -13.18 5.80
C VAL A 181 13.96 -11.91 5.15
N MET A 182 13.67 -11.71 3.86
CA MET A 182 14.10 -10.53 3.12
C MET A 182 13.53 -9.24 3.72
N SER A 183 12.25 -9.24 4.11
CA SER A 183 11.60 -8.10 4.78
C SER A 183 12.26 -7.80 6.12
N LEU A 184 12.48 -8.83 6.95
CA LEU A 184 13.12 -8.70 8.25
C LEU A 184 14.56 -8.18 8.13
N ALA A 185 15.35 -8.77 7.26
CA ALA A 185 16.74 -8.34 7.05
C ALA A 185 16.82 -6.89 6.55
N PHE A 186 15.96 -6.51 5.60
CA PHE A 186 15.96 -5.15 5.09
C PHE A 186 15.45 -4.12 6.10
N SER A 187 14.62 -4.51 7.05
CA SER A 187 14.20 -3.61 8.14
C SER A 187 15.41 -3.06 8.92
N PHE A 188 16.40 -3.91 9.23
CA PHE A 188 17.63 -3.50 9.90
C PHE A 188 18.53 -2.64 9.02
N ILE A 189 18.64 -2.99 7.72
CA ILE A 189 19.42 -2.20 6.76
C ILE A 189 18.84 -0.79 6.65
N PHE A 190 17.52 -0.70 6.48
CA PHE A 190 16.80 0.57 6.37
C PHE A 190 16.97 1.42 7.63
N TYR A 191 16.74 0.84 8.80
CA TYR A 191 16.88 1.53 10.08
C TYR A 191 18.27 2.12 10.30
N LYS A 192 19.34 1.38 9.94
CA LYS A 192 20.73 1.84 10.12
C LYS A 192 21.18 2.89 9.11
N ASN A 193 20.61 2.92 7.91
CA ASN A 193 21.14 3.70 6.80
C ASN A 193 20.29 4.91 6.39
N VAL A 194 19.04 5.02 6.89
CA VAL A 194 18.12 6.11 6.57
C VAL A 194 17.98 7.03 7.77
N SER A 195 17.78 8.32 7.54
CA SER A 195 17.34 9.31 8.53
C SER A 195 16.07 10.00 8.05
N ASP A 196 15.26 10.48 9.00
CA ASP A 196 13.94 11.07 8.69
C ASP A 196 14.08 12.32 7.83
N THR A 197 15.13 13.14 8.08
CA THR A 197 15.39 14.40 7.39
C THR A 197 16.87 14.55 7.04
N PRO A 198 17.22 15.46 6.13
CA PRO A 198 18.60 15.87 5.89
C PRO A 198 19.26 16.44 7.16
N LYS A 199 20.61 16.36 7.25
CA LYS A 199 21.38 16.93 8.35
C LYS A 199 21.09 18.43 8.47
N GLY A 200 20.79 18.88 9.68
CA GLY A 200 20.48 20.28 9.98
C GLY A 200 19.01 20.67 9.80
N SER A 201 18.17 19.75 9.35
CA SER A 201 16.71 19.92 9.33
C SER A 201 16.05 19.14 10.46
N THR A 202 14.95 19.68 10.99
CA THR A 202 14.12 19.03 12.00
C THR A 202 12.90 18.39 11.33
N TYR A 203 12.57 17.15 11.70
CA TYR A 203 11.37 16.51 11.21
C TYR A 203 10.12 17.25 11.72
N PHE A 204 9.30 17.73 10.78
CA PHE A 204 8.06 18.41 11.13
C PHE A 204 7.02 17.39 11.63
N LYS A 205 6.69 17.52 12.92
CA LYS A 205 5.61 16.74 13.54
C LYS A 205 4.37 17.63 13.60
N PRO A 206 3.27 17.26 12.92
CA PRO A 206 2.02 18.00 13.06
C PRO A 206 1.60 18.07 14.53
N ALA A 207 1.22 19.25 15.02
CA ALA A 207 0.79 19.42 16.42
C ALA A 207 -0.47 18.61 16.72
N GLN A 208 -1.32 18.41 15.71
CA GLN A 208 -2.50 17.53 15.78
C GLN A 208 -2.61 16.76 14.46
N VAL A 209 -2.63 15.43 14.55
CA VAL A 209 -3.00 14.56 13.43
C VAL A 209 -4.53 14.46 13.45
N THR A 210 -5.18 15.41 12.79
CA THR A 210 -6.63 15.56 12.79
C THR A 210 -7.19 15.40 11.38
N ALA A 211 -8.50 15.50 11.27
CA ALA A 211 -9.18 15.44 9.98
C ALA A 211 -8.74 16.59 9.06
N MET A 212 -8.92 16.38 7.75
CA MET A 212 -8.64 17.39 6.74
C MET A 212 -9.48 18.66 6.97
N GLU A 213 -8.86 19.83 6.88
CA GLU A 213 -9.52 21.09 6.89
C GLU A 213 -10.17 21.35 5.53
N VAL A 214 -11.38 21.91 5.54
CA VAL A 214 -12.12 22.31 4.33
C VAL A 214 -12.49 23.80 4.42
N THR A 215 -12.73 24.40 3.27
CA THR A 215 -12.92 25.86 3.17
C THR A 215 -14.36 26.29 2.93
N SER A 216 -15.27 25.33 2.70
CA SER A 216 -16.70 25.61 2.53
C SER A 216 -17.59 24.56 3.21
N LYS A 217 -18.85 24.97 3.48
CA LYS A 217 -19.87 24.04 4.03
C LYS A 217 -20.17 22.89 3.06
N GLY A 218 -20.18 23.17 1.76
CA GLY A 218 -20.36 22.15 0.72
C GLY A 218 -19.25 21.11 0.73
N ASP A 219 -18.00 21.58 0.84
CA ASP A 219 -16.82 20.72 0.90
C ASP A 219 -16.81 19.83 2.16
N PHE A 220 -17.34 20.35 3.29
CA PHE A 220 -17.50 19.58 4.51
C PHE A 220 -18.39 18.35 4.29
N PHE A 221 -19.57 18.52 3.74
CA PHE A 221 -20.47 17.40 3.47
C PHE A 221 -19.90 16.46 2.41
N PHE A 222 -19.24 17.03 1.40
CA PHE A 222 -18.60 16.22 0.37
C PHE A 222 -17.45 15.37 0.92
N LEU A 223 -16.63 15.92 1.83
CA LEU A 223 -15.60 15.16 2.54
C LEU A 223 -16.19 13.97 3.31
N LEU A 224 -17.32 14.15 3.98
CA LEU A 224 -17.99 13.05 4.68
C LEU A 224 -18.48 11.96 3.73
N ILE A 225 -19.08 12.35 2.60
CA ILE A 225 -19.54 11.40 1.57
C ILE A 225 -18.35 10.61 1.00
N MET A 226 -17.21 11.25 0.75
CA MET A 226 -16.01 10.60 0.21
C MET A 226 -15.41 9.53 1.14
N LYS A 227 -15.75 9.52 2.43
CA LYS A 227 -15.34 8.48 3.37
C LYS A 227 -16.23 7.22 3.29
N ILE A 228 -17.48 7.33 2.84
CA ILE A 228 -18.44 6.22 2.80
C ILE A 228 -17.94 4.99 2.03
N PRO A 229 -17.31 5.11 0.84
CA PRO A 229 -16.84 3.95 0.08
C PRO A 229 -15.93 3.02 0.86
N MET A 230 -15.07 3.54 1.74
CA MET A 230 -14.21 2.72 2.59
C MET A 230 -15.03 1.84 3.54
N TYR A 231 -16.01 2.45 4.23
CA TYR A 231 -16.87 1.72 5.17
C TYR A 231 -17.78 0.73 4.45
N ALA A 232 -18.29 1.10 3.27
CA ALA A 232 -19.08 0.20 2.43
C ALA A 232 -18.26 -1.02 1.98
N ALA A 233 -17.00 -0.83 1.58
CA ALA A 233 -16.11 -1.93 1.20
C ALA A 233 -15.82 -2.88 2.38
N LEU A 234 -15.57 -2.35 3.59
CA LEU A 234 -15.35 -3.16 4.79
C LEU A 234 -16.63 -3.87 5.24
N ALA A 235 -17.79 -3.23 5.11
CA ALA A 235 -19.08 -3.87 5.39
C ALA A 235 -19.39 -4.99 4.40
N LEU A 236 -19.09 -4.80 3.11
CA LEU A 236 -19.22 -5.84 2.08
C LEU A 236 -18.29 -7.03 2.34
N LEU A 237 -17.06 -6.78 2.75
CA LEU A 237 -16.14 -7.84 3.18
C LEU A 237 -16.71 -8.61 4.37
N THR A 238 -17.22 -7.91 5.38
CA THR A 238 -17.85 -8.52 6.55
C THR A 238 -19.01 -9.43 6.15
N TRP A 239 -19.87 -8.97 5.23
CA TRP A 239 -20.94 -9.78 4.66
C TRP A 239 -20.39 -11.02 3.94
N LYS A 240 -19.34 -10.89 3.14
CA LYS A 240 -18.72 -12.01 2.45
C LYS A 240 -18.17 -13.08 3.41
N LEU A 241 -17.70 -12.68 4.59
CA LEU A 241 -17.16 -13.57 5.63
C LEU A 241 -18.25 -14.14 6.56
N SER A 242 -19.51 -13.71 6.43
CA SER A 242 -20.63 -14.12 7.27
C SER A 242 -21.01 -15.60 7.10
N PRO A 243 -21.83 -16.16 8.03
CA PRO A 243 -22.27 -17.54 7.96
C PRO A 243 -23.06 -17.88 6.69
N SER A 244 -23.75 -16.88 6.12
CA SER A 244 -24.51 -17.04 4.86
C SER A 244 -23.64 -17.18 3.61
N ASN A 245 -22.32 -16.94 3.70
CA ASN A 245 -21.38 -17.02 2.59
C ASN A 245 -20.23 -17.99 2.91
N ILE A 246 -19.09 -17.49 3.39
CA ILE A 246 -17.87 -18.30 3.62
C ILE A 246 -17.85 -18.93 5.01
N ASN A 247 -18.75 -18.51 5.90
CA ASN A 247 -18.87 -19.00 7.28
C ASN A 247 -17.57 -18.92 8.10
N MET A 248 -16.83 -17.83 7.91
CA MET A 248 -15.60 -17.54 8.69
C MET A 248 -15.90 -16.79 9.97
N LEU A 249 -16.93 -15.95 9.99
CA LEU A 249 -17.37 -15.16 11.12
C LEU A 249 -18.70 -15.68 11.65
N SER A 250 -18.88 -15.70 12.97
CA SER A 250 -20.20 -15.95 13.57
C SER A 250 -21.12 -14.73 13.38
N ASP A 251 -22.45 -14.90 13.48
CA ASP A 251 -23.40 -13.80 13.38
C ASP A 251 -23.09 -12.70 14.40
N MET A 252 -22.74 -13.06 15.64
CA MET A 252 -22.34 -12.11 16.66
C MET A 252 -21.12 -11.28 16.23
N ALA A 253 -20.12 -11.92 15.63
CA ALA A 253 -18.92 -11.23 15.12
C ALA A 253 -19.27 -10.27 13.97
N VAL A 254 -20.15 -10.69 13.04
CA VAL A 254 -20.63 -9.85 11.94
C VAL A 254 -21.31 -8.58 12.45
N TYR A 255 -22.27 -8.73 13.37
CA TYR A 255 -22.96 -7.57 13.96
C TYR A 255 -22.00 -6.69 14.77
N SER A 256 -21.05 -7.27 15.48
CA SER A 256 -20.02 -6.52 16.23
C SER A 256 -19.13 -5.70 15.29
N VAL A 257 -18.74 -6.26 14.14
CA VAL A 257 -17.97 -5.52 13.13
C VAL A 257 -18.80 -4.38 12.54
N TYR A 258 -20.07 -4.61 12.18
CA TYR A 258 -20.94 -3.54 11.67
C TYR A 258 -21.13 -2.42 12.70
N ALA A 259 -21.37 -2.76 13.95
CA ALA A 259 -21.45 -1.77 15.04
C ALA A 259 -20.15 -0.99 15.21
N GLY A 260 -19.00 -1.69 15.12
CA GLY A 260 -17.67 -1.07 15.16
C GLY A 260 -17.42 -0.12 14.00
N LEU A 261 -17.77 -0.50 12.77
CA LEU A 261 -17.67 0.36 11.59
C LEU A 261 -18.55 1.61 11.71
N ALA A 262 -19.78 1.45 12.18
CA ALA A 262 -20.68 2.58 12.43
C ALA A 262 -20.12 3.53 13.51
N ALA A 263 -19.59 2.98 14.62
CA ALA A 263 -18.98 3.77 15.67
C ALA A 263 -17.73 4.52 15.19
N LEU A 264 -16.89 3.87 14.37
CA LEU A 264 -15.71 4.50 13.76
C LEU A 264 -16.10 5.62 12.80
N TYR A 265 -17.14 5.42 11.98
CA TYR A 265 -17.63 6.49 11.10
C TYR A 265 -18.12 7.69 11.89
N VAL A 266 -18.92 7.46 12.93
CA VAL A 266 -19.41 8.55 13.83
C VAL A 266 -18.23 9.25 14.50
N TYR A 267 -17.23 8.50 14.97
CA TYR A 267 -16.01 9.08 15.54
C TYR A 267 -15.28 9.96 14.51
N GLU A 268 -15.07 9.48 13.29
CA GLU A 268 -14.44 10.27 12.21
C GLU A 268 -15.25 11.53 11.88
N VAL A 269 -16.57 11.42 11.77
CA VAL A 269 -17.46 12.60 11.58
C VAL A 269 -17.26 13.61 12.71
N SER A 270 -17.15 13.14 13.95
CA SER A 270 -16.87 14.02 15.10
C SER A 270 -15.51 14.73 15.01
N GLN A 271 -14.47 14.06 14.50
CA GLN A 271 -13.14 14.68 14.28
C GLN A 271 -13.18 15.71 13.15
N VAL A 272 -13.82 15.37 12.03
CA VAL A 272 -14.04 16.31 10.91
C VAL A 272 -14.82 17.54 11.38
N TRP A 273 -15.84 17.34 12.20
CA TRP A 273 -16.60 18.45 12.78
C TRP A 273 -15.75 19.34 13.69
N LYS A 274 -14.99 18.75 14.62
CA LYS A 274 -14.13 19.50 15.54
C LYS A 274 -13.17 20.45 14.81
N VAL A 275 -12.57 19.95 13.72
CA VAL A 275 -11.62 20.74 12.91
C VAL A 275 -12.32 21.81 12.09
N ASN A 276 -13.48 21.50 11.51
CA ASN A 276 -14.14 22.35 10.51
C ASN A 276 -15.32 23.17 11.04
N LYS A 277 -15.62 23.12 12.34
CA LYS A 277 -16.78 23.85 12.93
C LYS A 277 -16.77 25.36 12.64
N ASN A 278 -15.60 25.96 12.48
CA ASN A 278 -15.46 27.41 12.22
C ASN A 278 -15.95 27.80 10.83
N VAL A 279 -15.90 26.90 9.83
CA VAL A 279 -16.42 27.12 8.47
C VAL A 279 -17.95 27.39 8.48
N PHE A 280 -18.65 26.98 9.56
CA PHE A 280 -20.08 27.23 9.74
C PHE A 280 -20.37 28.59 10.37
N LYS A 281 -19.37 29.23 11.01
CA LYS A 281 -19.49 30.50 11.73
C LYS A 281 -18.89 31.67 10.98
N GLU A 282 -17.76 31.49 10.36
CA GLU A 282 -16.96 32.52 9.71
C GLU A 282 -16.54 32.10 8.32
N GLU A 283 -16.41 33.05 7.38
CA GLU A 283 -15.85 32.78 6.07
C GLU A 283 -14.33 32.59 6.18
N VAL A 284 -13.82 31.56 5.53
CA VAL A 284 -12.38 31.30 5.48
C VAL A 284 -11.71 32.37 4.61
N PRO A 285 -10.64 33.05 5.08
CA PRO A 285 -9.92 34.04 4.29
C PRO A 285 -9.46 33.49 2.94
N GLU A 286 -9.54 34.28 1.88
CA GLU A 286 -9.20 33.84 0.50
C GLU A 286 -7.83 33.20 0.38
N ILE A 287 -6.82 33.69 1.13
CA ILE A 287 -5.45 33.18 1.13
C ILE A 287 -5.37 31.70 1.63
N HIS A 288 -6.35 31.25 2.39
CA HIS A 288 -6.44 29.88 2.92
C HIS A 288 -7.43 29.01 2.15
N GLN A 289 -8.13 29.58 1.17
CA GLN A 289 -9.07 28.84 0.36
C GLN A 289 -8.35 27.98 -0.68
N TYR A 290 -8.82 26.76 -0.88
CA TYR A 290 -8.38 25.88 -1.95
C TYR A 290 -9.58 25.18 -2.59
N LYS A 291 -9.41 24.74 -3.84
CA LYS A 291 -10.47 24.06 -4.59
C LYS A 291 -10.56 22.59 -4.18
N PHE A 292 -11.37 22.28 -3.16
CA PHE A 292 -11.57 20.90 -2.69
C PHE A 292 -11.99 19.93 -3.81
N LYS A 293 -12.68 20.42 -4.83
CA LYS A 293 -13.01 19.64 -6.04
C LYS A 293 -11.77 18.98 -6.67
N GLN A 294 -10.60 19.63 -6.65
CA GLN A 294 -9.36 19.04 -7.19
C GLN A 294 -8.91 17.85 -6.34
N VAL A 295 -9.02 17.94 -5.02
CA VAL A 295 -8.72 16.83 -4.11
C VAL A 295 -9.68 15.66 -4.37
N ALA A 296 -10.96 15.93 -4.56
CA ALA A 296 -11.96 14.92 -4.88
C ALA A 296 -11.67 14.20 -6.19
N VAL A 297 -11.33 14.94 -7.25
CA VAL A 297 -10.95 14.39 -8.56
C VAL A 297 -9.71 13.50 -8.42
N LEU A 298 -8.67 13.95 -7.70
CA LEU A 298 -7.47 13.15 -7.45
C LEU A 298 -7.78 11.86 -6.69
N ASN A 299 -8.67 11.91 -5.70
CA ASN A 299 -9.11 10.71 -4.97
C ASN A 299 -9.81 9.70 -5.88
N VAL A 300 -10.73 10.16 -6.74
CA VAL A 300 -11.43 9.28 -7.69
C VAL A 300 -10.46 8.69 -8.69
N LEU A 301 -9.53 9.49 -9.23
CA LEU A 301 -8.50 9.01 -10.15
C LEU A 301 -7.59 7.98 -9.47
N TYR A 302 -7.17 8.25 -8.23
CA TYR A 302 -6.34 7.31 -7.48
C TYR A 302 -7.08 6.00 -7.17
N PHE A 303 -8.35 6.10 -6.79
CA PHE A 303 -9.20 4.92 -6.58
C PHE A 303 -9.32 4.08 -7.87
N ALA A 304 -9.59 4.72 -9.00
CA ALA A 304 -9.73 4.03 -10.29
C ALA A 304 -8.41 3.41 -10.74
N THR A 305 -7.30 4.15 -10.71
CA THR A 305 -6.00 3.70 -11.24
C THR A 305 -5.35 2.67 -10.32
N PHE A 306 -5.19 3.01 -9.05
CA PHE A 306 -4.51 2.11 -8.10
C PHE A 306 -5.40 0.94 -7.67
N GLY A 307 -6.70 1.15 -7.53
CA GLY A 307 -7.64 0.07 -7.22
C GLY A 307 -7.71 -0.99 -8.33
N SER A 308 -7.77 -0.57 -9.59
CA SER A 308 -7.70 -1.49 -10.72
C SER A 308 -6.35 -2.19 -10.82
N GLU A 309 -5.25 -1.49 -10.57
CA GLU A 309 -3.91 -2.09 -10.52
C GLU A 309 -3.82 -3.23 -9.50
N LEU A 310 -4.29 -2.99 -8.27
CA LEU A 310 -4.28 -4.01 -7.22
C LEU A 310 -5.12 -5.25 -7.59
N ALA A 311 -6.30 -5.03 -8.18
CA ALA A 311 -7.17 -6.11 -8.63
C ALA A 311 -6.50 -6.93 -9.74
N VAL A 312 -5.98 -6.27 -10.76
CA VAL A 312 -5.32 -6.94 -11.89
C VAL A 312 -4.09 -7.71 -11.43
N VAL A 313 -3.17 -7.09 -10.70
CA VAL A 313 -1.94 -7.75 -10.21
C VAL A 313 -2.27 -8.97 -9.35
N SER A 314 -3.32 -8.89 -8.52
CA SER A 314 -3.73 -10.00 -7.66
C SER A 314 -4.34 -11.18 -8.41
N MET A 315 -5.08 -10.92 -9.48
CA MET A 315 -5.87 -11.96 -10.17
C MET A 315 -5.25 -12.44 -11.49
N LEU A 316 -4.33 -11.68 -12.07
CA LEU A 316 -3.80 -11.97 -13.40
C LEU A 316 -3.09 -13.33 -13.50
N PRO A 317 -2.27 -13.77 -12.52
CA PRO A 317 -1.67 -15.11 -12.57
C PRO A 317 -2.72 -16.22 -12.58
N LEU A 318 -3.78 -16.09 -11.75
CA LEU A 318 -4.87 -17.05 -11.70
C LEU A 318 -5.63 -17.09 -13.02
N PHE A 319 -5.96 -15.93 -13.58
CA PHE A 319 -6.62 -15.79 -14.86
C PHE A 319 -5.86 -16.50 -15.99
N PHE A 320 -4.57 -16.31 -16.08
CA PHE A 320 -3.75 -16.95 -17.10
C PHE A 320 -3.67 -18.47 -16.89
N SER A 321 -3.59 -18.93 -15.65
CA SER A 321 -3.59 -20.36 -15.35
C SER A 321 -4.95 -21.03 -15.67
N GLU A 322 -6.08 -20.40 -15.34
CA GLU A 322 -7.40 -21.00 -15.53
C GLU A 322 -7.92 -20.86 -16.98
N THR A 323 -7.63 -19.73 -17.65
CA THR A 323 -8.18 -19.45 -18.99
C THR A 323 -7.34 -20.03 -20.11
N PHE A 324 -6.01 -20.04 -19.95
CA PHE A 324 -5.06 -20.47 -20.98
C PHE A 324 -4.29 -21.73 -20.57
N GLU A 325 -4.64 -22.35 -19.43
CA GLU A 325 -4.01 -23.57 -18.91
C GLU A 325 -2.48 -23.43 -18.76
N LEU A 326 -1.98 -22.21 -18.52
CA LEU A 326 -0.56 -21.99 -18.37
C LEU A 326 -0.05 -22.58 -17.05
N THR A 327 1.18 -23.09 -17.10
CA THR A 327 1.87 -23.50 -15.87
C THR A 327 2.03 -22.31 -14.93
N PRO A 328 2.13 -22.51 -13.61
CA PRO A 328 2.28 -21.42 -12.64
C PRO A 328 3.47 -20.48 -12.96
N VAL A 329 4.56 -21.02 -13.50
CA VAL A 329 5.74 -20.24 -13.92
C VAL A 329 5.41 -19.34 -15.10
N LEU A 330 4.80 -19.88 -16.16
CA LEU A 330 4.44 -19.09 -17.35
C LEU A 330 3.37 -18.07 -17.03
N ALA A 331 2.35 -18.44 -16.25
CA ALA A 331 1.29 -17.54 -15.80
C ALA A 331 1.87 -16.35 -15.00
N GLY A 332 2.80 -16.62 -14.09
CA GLY A 332 3.52 -15.60 -13.33
C GLY A 332 4.39 -14.69 -14.22
N MET A 333 5.13 -15.27 -15.17
CA MET A 333 5.97 -14.51 -16.11
C MET A 333 5.11 -13.57 -16.98
N VAL A 334 4.01 -14.05 -17.55
CA VAL A 334 3.13 -13.21 -18.39
C VAL A 334 2.44 -12.15 -17.55
N ALA A 335 1.96 -12.50 -16.36
CA ALA A 335 1.34 -11.56 -15.44
C ALA A 335 2.30 -10.45 -14.98
N SER A 336 3.59 -10.75 -14.83
CA SER A 336 4.62 -9.78 -14.42
C SER A 336 4.78 -8.62 -15.40
N ALA A 337 4.49 -8.84 -16.69
CA ALA A 337 4.60 -7.81 -17.72
C ALA A 337 3.72 -6.58 -17.42
N TYR A 338 2.55 -6.77 -16.82
CA TYR A 338 1.67 -5.67 -16.43
C TYR A 338 2.34 -4.74 -15.40
N ALA A 339 2.85 -5.32 -14.32
CA ALA A 339 3.48 -4.53 -13.25
C ALA A 339 4.89 -4.04 -13.62
N PHE A 340 5.56 -4.68 -14.58
CA PHE A 340 6.84 -4.25 -15.12
C PHE A 340 6.77 -2.84 -15.73
N MET A 341 5.65 -2.48 -16.35
CA MET A 341 5.46 -1.16 -16.95
C MET A 341 5.51 -0.02 -15.93
N ASN A 342 5.31 -0.29 -14.63
CA ASN A 342 5.43 0.71 -13.57
C ASN A 342 6.85 1.31 -13.47
N LEU A 343 7.88 0.57 -13.89
CA LEU A 343 9.27 1.07 -13.90
C LEU A 343 9.44 2.32 -14.77
N MET A 344 8.65 2.44 -15.84
CA MET A 344 8.74 3.55 -16.78
C MET A 344 7.59 4.55 -16.64
N SER A 345 6.36 4.06 -16.47
CA SER A 345 5.16 4.89 -16.48
C SER A 345 5.10 5.87 -15.31
N ARG A 346 5.44 5.43 -14.10
CA ARG A 346 5.39 6.27 -12.90
C ARG A 346 6.50 7.32 -12.86
N PRO A 347 7.80 6.99 -13.09
CA PRO A 347 8.83 8.02 -13.23
C PRO A 347 8.55 8.98 -14.39
N GLY A 348 8.07 8.49 -15.53
CA GLY A 348 7.67 9.31 -16.67
C GLY A 348 6.55 10.30 -16.33
N GLY A 349 5.51 9.84 -15.64
CA GLY A 349 4.43 10.69 -15.15
C GLY A 349 4.89 11.77 -14.17
N GLY A 350 5.88 11.47 -13.33
CA GLY A 350 6.50 12.47 -12.44
C GLY A 350 7.42 13.47 -13.16
N TRP A 351 8.03 13.06 -14.26
CA TRP A 351 8.98 13.88 -15.03
C TRP A 351 8.28 14.86 -15.98
N ILE A 352 7.20 14.47 -16.62
CA ILE A 352 6.46 15.31 -17.59
C ILE A 352 6.04 16.67 -17.00
N PRO A 353 5.42 16.75 -15.80
CA PRO A 353 5.08 18.04 -15.19
C PRO A 353 6.29 18.94 -14.92
N CYS A 354 7.43 18.35 -14.54
CA CYS A 354 8.67 19.11 -14.32
C CYS A 354 9.18 19.77 -15.60
N ILE A 355 9.07 19.10 -16.75
CA ILE A 355 9.42 19.70 -18.06
C ILE A 355 8.42 20.79 -18.43
N ALA A 356 7.13 20.53 -18.29
CA ALA A 356 6.08 21.50 -18.62
C ALA A 356 6.24 22.80 -17.82
N GLN A 357 6.52 22.72 -16.51
CA GLN A 357 6.80 23.89 -15.70
C GLN A 357 8.04 24.68 -16.16
N ARG A 358 9.11 23.99 -16.56
CA ARG A 358 10.31 24.66 -17.10
C ARG A 358 10.03 25.38 -18.39
N LEU A 359 9.25 24.79 -19.29
CA LEU A 359 8.88 25.41 -20.56
C LEU A 359 7.97 26.62 -20.37
N LEU A 360 7.02 26.57 -19.41
CA LEU A 360 6.13 27.68 -19.07
C LEU A 360 6.83 28.82 -18.33
N SER A 361 7.95 28.56 -17.64
CA SER A 361 8.73 29.59 -16.94
C SER A 361 9.73 30.32 -17.84
N ILE A 362 9.86 29.94 -19.11
CA ILE A 362 10.73 30.58 -20.11
C ILE A 362 9.95 31.64 -20.95
N HIS A 363 8.64 31.68 -20.79
CA HIS A 363 7.75 32.71 -21.34
C HIS A 363 7.22 33.63 -20.25
#